data_c412a6f7c09b3515a87b0fc785467849
#
_entry.id   c412a6f7c09b3515a87b0fc785467849
#
_cell.length_a   1.000
_cell.length_b   1.000
_cell.length_c   1.000
_cell.angle_alpha   90.00
_cell.angle_beta   90.00
_cell.angle_gamma   90.00
#
_symmetry.space_group_name_H-M   'P 1'
#
loop_
_entity.id
_entity.type
_entity.pdbx_description
1 polymer ?
#
loop_
_entity_poly.entity_id
_entity_poly.type
_entity_poly.pdbx_seq_one_letter_code
_entity_poly.pdbx_strand_id
1 'polypeptide(L)'
;MHHSKREKISGNNKIENVNVFEMILYAMDGVLSGKLDGIIEIGEEYVPIEDKNSKRPDKEFNVILGGIAVKSEAWINDFIQVVGEMYLLRKNGYKCNRGRIYYRGSNNMVDIEYQVEYDAIIEKAVEGCIENLKNSIPNCLVDSEKCVRCSLNWVCLPDEINIMNRKTVETRRLYPGRPDGSVLYVVKVGSKISKSGECYIVHTPDEEKRTIPIKDVEHICLFGNVQITTQALIELVNNGGAVFYFTSGGWFQAMTYAPITKNINQRIKQFEKFSDELFCLKVTQKLVIAKISNQRTLLRRNKKMDINNELMALKKYINSIEKCTDRDSVRGYEGISAKLYWETYPKILGTDNGNWKMQGRNRRPPKDAINAMLSYGYSLLLRDCISAISQTGMDYLLGVYHIVQPGRPAFALDIMEPYRPIIVDSLVLRLINEKIVKNDDFINIKAGIFMKPTAKKKLIYMYEKRMDEMITHPTFGYRLSYRRMIALEAKLLGKFIVGEIDEYSPLVTR
;
A
#
# COMPACT_ATOMS: atom_id res chain seq x y z
N MET A 1 16.14 28.22 27.36
CA MET A 1 15.00 29.15 27.18
C MET A 1 15.24 29.97 25.93
N HIS A 2 14.56 29.62 24.83
CA HIS A 2 14.59 30.43 23.61
C HIS A 2 13.27 31.21 23.53
N HIS A 3 13.32 32.51 23.71
CA HIS A 3 12.21 33.42 23.52
C HIS A 3 12.01 33.66 22.01
N SER A 4 10.96 33.13 21.39
CA SER A 4 10.52 33.59 20.08
C SER A 4 9.15 34.25 20.22
N LYS A 5 9.08 35.54 19.98
CA LYS A 5 7.82 36.29 19.83
C LYS A 5 7.21 35.86 18.50
N ARG A 6 6.10 35.13 18.49
CA ARG A 6 5.20 35.03 17.35
C ARG A 6 3.96 35.88 17.60
N GLU A 7 3.96 37.10 17.07
CA GLU A 7 2.72 37.84 16.83
C GLU A 7 1.96 37.16 15.72
N LYS A 8 0.83 36.50 16.01
CA LYS A 8 -0.32 36.30 15.12
C LYS A 8 -1.43 35.58 15.87
N ILE A 9 -2.07 36.29 16.79
CA ILE A 9 -3.48 36.06 17.12
C ILE A 9 -4.20 37.32 16.69
N SER A 10 -4.56 37.44 15.42
CA SER A 10 -5.32 38.58 14.90
C SER A 10 -6.78 38.18 14.75
N GLY A 11 -7.51 38.40 15.79
CA GLY A 11 -8.97 38.53 15.80
C GLY A 11 -9.28 39.58 16.86
N ASN A 12 -10.29 40.43 16.67
CA ASN A 12 -10.60 41.66 17.38
C ASN A 12 -10.80 41.61 18.92
N ASN A 13 -10.27 40.57 19.59
CA ASN A 13 -10.12 40.53 21.06
C ASN A 13 -8.62 40.37 21.35
N LYS A 14 -7.94 41.52 21.62
CA LYS A 14 -6.60 41.52 22.16
C LYS A 14 -6.60 40.76 23.48
N ILE A 15 -6.02 39.55 23.48
CA ILE A 15 -5.56 38.92 24.71
C ILE A 15 -4.26 39.64 25.05
N GLU A 16 -4.34 40.63 25.94
CA GLU A 16 -3.17 41.34 26.46
C GLU A 16 -2.32 40.35 27.27
N ASN A 17 -1.02 40.33 26.98
CA ASN A 17 0.03 39.59 27.70
C ASN A 17 0.06 38.04 27.47
N VAL A 18 -0.04 37.56 26.26
CA VAL A 18 0.33 36.17 25.95
C VAL A 18 1.86 36.12 25.75
N ASN A 19 2.55 35.61 26.74
CA ASN A 19 3.94 35.19 26.56
C ASN A 19 3.91 33.81 25.91
N VAL A 20 4.11 33.74 24.59
CA VAL A 20 4.19 32.47 23.86
C VAL A 20 5.54 31.84 24.14
N PHE A 21 5.57 30.86 25.02
CA PHE A 21 6.77 30.04 25.28
C PHE A 21 6.55 28.67 24.60
N GLU A 22 7.44 28.32 23.70
CA GLU A 22 7.61 26.91 23.34
C GLU A 22 8.32 26.20 24.49
N MET A 23 7.56 25.59 25.39
CA MET A 23 8.07 24.87 26.55
C MET A 23 7.86 23.37 26.37
N ILE A 24 8.95 22.60 26.51
CA ILE A 24 8.84 21.14 26.59
C ILE A 24 8.96 20.74 28.04
N LEU A 25 7.94 20.05 28.54
CA LEU A 25 7.87 19.57 29.93
C LEU A 25 7.80 18.03 29.93
N TYR A 26 8.29 17.45 31.00
CA TYR A 26 8.34 16.02 31.22
C TYR A 26 7.72 15.67 32.57
N ALA A 27 7.05 14.52 32.64
CA ALA A 27 6.54 13.94 33.88
C ALA A 27 6.66 12.41 33.84
N MET A 28 6.42 11.74 34.97
CA MET A 28 6.46 10.28 35.08
C MET A 28 7.83 9.71 34.60
N ASP A 29 8.93 10.25 35.10
CA ASP A 29 10.31 9.88 34.76
C ASP A 29 10.60 9.92 33.23
N GLY A 30 10.01 10.90 32.56
CA GLY A 30 10.18 11.10 31.12
C GLY A 30 9.25 10.27 30.22
N VAL A 31 8.37 9.47 30.81
CA VAL A 31 7.38 8.68 30.05
C VAL A 31 6.33 9.57 29.38
N LEU A 32 5.91 10.64 30.08
CA LEU A 32 5.02 11.65 29.53
C LEU A 32 5.82 12.91 29.21
N SER A 33 5.71 13.38 27.98
CA SER A 33 6.26 14.67 27.55
C SER A 33 5.25 15.44 26.74
N GLY A 34 5.25 16.75 26.88
CA GLY A 34 4.41 17.65 26.10
C GLY A 34 5.14 18.91 25.71
N LYS A 35 4.87 19.38 24.50
CA LYS A 35 5.26 20.70 24.03
C LYS A 35 4.04 21.60 24.10
N LEU A 36 4.09 22.61 24.96
CA LEU A 36 3.01 23.58 25.11
C LEU A 36 3.14 24.63 23.99
N ASP A 37 2.06 24.86 23.26
CA ASP A 37 2.02 25.81 22.15
C ASP A 37 1.87 27.26 22.63
N GLY A 38 1.22 27.47 23.77
CA GLY A 38 1.07 28.78 24.39
C GLY A 38 0.82 28.73 25.89
N ILE A 39 1.35 29.69 26.61
CA ILE A 39 1.10 29.87 28.05
C ILE A 39 0.78 31.32 28.31
N ILE A 40 -0.28 31.58 29.08
CA ILE A 40 -0.63 32.90 29.60
C ILE A 40 -0.15 32.95 31.04
N GLU A 41 0.63 33.97 31.40
CA GLU A 41 1.03 34.23 32.77
C GLU A 41 0.09 35.28 33.38
N ILE A 42 -0.63 34.90 34.45
CA ILE A 42 -1.58 35.77 35.16
C ILE A 42 -1.15 35.81 36.62
N GLY A 43 -0.37 36.83 37.00
CA GLY A 43 0.27 36.89 38.31
C GLY A 43 1.26 35.75 38.52
N GLU A 44 0.99 34.86 39.47
CA GLU A 44 1.79 33.64 39.70
C GLU A 44 1.24 32.38 39.02
N GLU A 45 0.18 32.51 38.27
CA GLU A 45 -0.51 31.38 37.62
C GLU A 45 -0.09 31.26 36.16
N TYR A 46 0.18 30.00 35.71
CA TYR A 46 0.51 29.64 34.34
C TYR A 46 -0.66 28.91 33.74
N VAL A 47 -1.30 29.49 32.71
CA VAL A 47 -2.49 28.98 32.05
C VAL A 47 -2.12 28.50 30.66
N PRO A 48 -2.14 27.17 30.37
CA PRO A 48 -1.91 26.68 29.03
C PRO A 48 -3.07 27.07 28.12
N ILE A 49 -2.75 27.46 26.89
CA ILE A 49 -3.74 27.80 25.88
C ILE A 49 -3.52 26.96 24.63
N GLU A 50 -4.57 26.28 24.23
CA GLU A 50 -4.60 25.46 23.02
C GLU A 50 -5.45 26.13 21.95
N ASP A 51 -4.94 26.23 20.73
CA ASP A 51 -5.60 26.90 19.61
C ASP A 51 -6.08 25.90 18.57
N LYS A 52 -7.39 25.80 18.37
CA LYS A 52 -8.04 24.85 17.47
C LYS A 52 -8.72 25.53 16.29
N ASN A 53 -8.44 25.07 15.09
CA ASN A 53 -9.10 25.54 13.86
C ASN A 53 -10.56 25.05 13.75
N SER A 54 -11.00 24.11 14.58
CA SER A 54 -12.35 23.56 14.61
C SER A 54 -13.36 24.52 15.25
N LYS A 55 -14.64 24.16 15.13
CA LYS A 55 -15.71 24.80 15.92
C LYS A 55 -15.84 24.10 17.27
N ARG A 56 -16.23 24.87 18.31
CA ARG A 56 -16.67 24.33 19.59
C ARG A 56 -17.84 23.37 19.35
N PRO A 57 -17.99 22.28 20.13
CA PRO A 57 -19.17 21.43 20.08
C PRO A 57 -20.43 22.19 20.45
N ASP A 58 -21.55 21.86 19.78
CA ASP A 58 -22.87 22.50 20.04
C ASP A 58 -23.51 21.99 21.33
N LYS A 59 -23.01 20.86 21.87
CA LYS A 59 -23.53 20.21 23.07
C LYS A 59 -22.43 19.89 24.05
N GLU A 60 -22.75 19.94 25.34
CA GLU A 60 -21.88 19.48 26.40
C GLU A 60 -21.73 17.96 26.39
N PHE A 61 -20.53 17.47 26.65
CA PHE A 61 -20.24 16.07 26.82
C PHE A 61 -20.30 15.67 28.30
N ASN A 62 -21.01 14.56 28.58
CA ASN A 62 -20.95 13.88 29.86
C ASN A 62 -20.36 12.49 29.62
N VAL A 63 -19.12 12.28 30.01
CA VAL A 63 -18.37 11.06 29.71
C VAL A 63 -17.63 10.54 30.95
N ILE A 64 -17.34 9.25 30.96
CA ILE A 64 -16.53 8.64 32.01
C ILE A 64 -15.12 8.41 31.40
N LEU A 65 -14.12 9.10 31.96
CA LEU A 65 -12.72 8.98 31.57
C LEU A 65 -11.92 8.39 32.75
N GLY A 66 -11.28 7.23 32.52
CA GLY A 66 -10.52 6.57 33.59
C GLY A 66 -11.35 6.23 34.85
N GLY A 67 -12.68 6.07 34.72
CA GLY A 67 -13.60 5.86 35.85
C GLY A 67 -14.12 7.15 36.53
N ILE A 68 -13.73 8.32 36.01
CA ILE A 68 -14.11 9.63 36.54
C ILE A 68 -15.17 10.26 35.62
N ALA A 69 -16.26 10.73 36.17
CA ALA A 69 -17.30 11.44 35.41
C ALA A 69 -16.80 12.86 35.09
N VAL A 70 -16.75 13.17 33.79
CA VAL A 70 -16.29 14.46 33.28
C VAL A 70 -17.40 15.13 32.50
N LYS A 71 -17.63 16.40 32.80
CA LYS A 71 -18.51 17.29 32.05
C LYS A 71 -17.67 18.31 31.30
N SER A 72 -17.82 18.39 29.98
CA SER A 72 -16.98 19.27 29.17
C SER A 72 -17.77 19.95 28.06
N GLU A 73 -17.56 21.24 27.90
CA GLU A 73 -18.03 22.04 26.77
C GLU A 73 -17.06 22.01 25.57
N ALA A 74 -15.88 21.41 25.77
CA ALA A 74 -14.89 21.17 24.71
C ALA A 74 -15.01 19.76 24.14
N TRP A 75 -14.46 19.54 22.95
CA TRP A 75 -14.27 18.19 22.44
C TRP A 75 -13.40 17.38 23.40
N ILE A 76 -13.75 16.13 23.64
CA ILE A 76 -13.09 15.31 24.66
C ILE A 76 -11.59 15.17 24.42
N ASN A 77 -11.16 15.08 23.17
CA ASN A 77 -9.71 15.01 22.85
C ASN A 77 -8.99 16.33 23.21
N ASP A 78 -9.61 17.47 22.93
CA ASP A 78 -9.06 18.79 23.25
C ASP A 78 -9.04 19.00 24.78
N PHE A 79 -10.09 18.55 25.48
CA PHE A 79 -10.15 18.54 26.93
C PHE A 79 -8.99 17.73 27.53
N ILE A 80 -8.78 16.48 27.08
CA ILE A 80 -7.70 15.63 27.59
C ILE A 80 -6.32 16.26 27.30
N GLN A 81 -6.15 16.90 26.15
CA GLN A 81 -4.90 17.57 25.80
C GLN A 81 -4.58 18.68 26.79
N VAL A 82 -5.51 19.61 27.02
CA VAL A 82 -5.31 20.74 27.94
C VAL A 82 -5.15 20.27 29.38
N VAL A 83 -5.91 19.26 29.80
CA VAL A 83 -5.71 18.65 31.15
C VAL A 83 -4.31 18.03 31.27
N GLY A 84 -3.81 17.39 30.20
CA GLY A 84 -2.44 16.88 30.16
C GLY A 84 -1.38 17.97 30.25
N GLU A 85 -1.60 19.11 29.62
CA GLU A 85 -0.71 20.30 29.73
C GLU A 85 -0.73 20.90 31.14
N MET A 86 -1.90 21.00 31.76
CA MET A 86 -2.06 21.42 33.16
C MET A 86 -1.33 20.45 34.11
N TYR A 87 -1.47 19.15 33.89
CA TYR A 87 -0.76 18.11 34.63
C TYR A 87 0.76 18.29 34.54
N LEU A 88 1.30 18.47 33.30
CA LEU A 88 2.72 18.71 33.07
C LEU A 88 3.24 19.96 33.78
N LEU A 89 2.54 21.10 33.71
CA LEU A 89 2.89 22.31 34.42
C LEU A 89 2.96 22.06 35.91
N ARG A 90 1.94 21.46 36.51
CA ARG A 90 1.89 21.20 37.96
C ARG A 90 2.97 20.23 38.43
N LYS A 91 3.25 19.17 37.70
CA LYS A 91 4.33 18.21 38.03
C LYS A 91 5.72 18.82 37.90
N ASN A 92 5.87 19.94 37.19
CA ASN A 92 7.12 20.70 37.07
C ASN A 92 7.15 21.94 38.02
N GLY A 93 6.21 22.01 39.00
CA GLY A 93 6.23 23.05 40.05
C GLY A 93 5.56 24.37 39.67
N TYR A 94 4.93 24.47 38.52
CA TYR A 94 4.20 25.68 38.11
C TYR A 94 2.78 25.66 38.71
N LYS A 95 2.33 26.82 39.17
CA LYS A 95 0.93 26.98 39.67
C LYS A 95 0.00 27.08 38.48
N CYS A 96 -0.84 26.07 38.30
CA CYS A 96 -1.77 25.98 37.18
C CYS A 96 -3.12 25.46 37.69
N ASN A 97 -4.15 26.33 37.78
CA ASN A 97 -5.48 25.98 38.25
C ASN A 97 -6.54 25.94 37.12
N ARG A 98 -6.19 26.38 35.95
CA ARG A 98 -7.06 26.34 34.77
C ARG A 98 -6.24 26.21 33.48
N GLY A 99 -6.89 25.68 32.44
CA GLY A 99 -6.42 25.66 31.07
C GLY A 99 -7.46 26.26 30.13
N ARG A 100 -7.09 26.62 28.93
CA ARG A 100 -7.94 27.35 28.01
C ARG A 100 -7.87 26.77 26.61
N ILE A 101 -8.99 26.64 25.92
CA ILE A 101 -9.10 26.23 24.52
C ILE A 101 -9.75 27.34 23.72
N TYR A 102 -9.09 27.79 22.67
CA TYR A 102 -9.66 28.75 21.72
C TYR A 102 -10.04 28.06 20.41
N TYR A 103 -11.34 28.07 20.09
CA TYR A 103 -11.91 27.52 18.88
C TYR A 103 -12.06 28.58 17.80
N ARG A 104 -11.09 28.70 16.87
CA ARG A 104 -11.12 29.69 15.79
C ARG A 104 -12.34 29.57 14.90
N GLY A 105 -12.80 28.35 14.60
CA GLY A 105 -13.93 28.09 13.71
C GLY A 105 -15.26 28.61 14.20
N SER A 106 -15.41 28.88 15.51
CA SER A 106 -16.59 29.49 16.14
C SER A 106 -16.29 30.76 16.90
N ASN A 107 -15.04 31.21 16.94
CA ASN A 107 -14.56 32.36 17.73
C ASN A 107 -14.96 32.26 19.20
N ASN A 108 -14.89 31.06 19.78
CA ASN A 108 -15.30 30.79 21.16
C ASN A 108 -14.11 30.28 21.98
N MET A 109 -14.14 30.66 23.27
CA MET A 109 -13.15 30.23 24.26
C MET A 109 -13.83 29.32 25.28
N VAL A 110 -13.14 28.26 25.70
CA VAL A 110 -13.58 27.35 26.77
C VAL A 110 -12.49 27.29 27.82
N ASP A 111 -12.85 27.66 29.05
CA ASP A 111 -11.97 27.52 30.20
C ASP A 111 -12.26 26.19 30.92
N ILE A 112 -11.20 25.50 31.31
CA ILE A 112 -11.22 24.23 32.03
C ILE A 112 -10.57 24.47 33.37
N GLU A 113 -11.34 24.41 34.44
CA GLU A 113 -10.82 24.48 35.81
C GLU A 113 -10.19 23.16 36.21
N TYR A 114 -9.05 23.23 36.87
CA TYR A 114 -8.33 22.06 37.35
C TYR A 114 -9.10 21.39 38.50
N GLN A 115 -9.22 20.07 38.42
CA GLN A 115 -9.72 19.21 39.49
C GLN A 115 -8.65 18.13 39.76
N VAL A 116 -8.46 17.81 41.05
CA VAL A 116 -7.41 16.83 41.47
C VAL A 116 -7.60 15.47 40.81
N GLU A 117 -8.84 15.10 40.55
CA GLU A 117 -9.22 13.85 39.90
C GLU A 117 -8.72 13.75 38.45
N TYR A 118 -8.41 14.89 37.80
CA TYR A 118 -7.91 14.91 36.42
C TYR A 118 -6.50 14.32 36.29
N ASP A 119 -5.68 14.39 37.36
CA ASP A 119 -4.38 13.73 37.39
C ASP A 119 -4.52 12.22 37.13
N ALA A 120 -5.50 11.59 37.78
CA ALA A 120 -5.75 10.16 37.59
C ALA A 120 -6.25 9.81 36.17
N ILE A 121 -6.93 10.74 35.47
CA ILE A 121 -7.31 10.55 34.07
C ILE A 121 -6.06 10.44 33.19
N ILE A 122 -5.11 11.36 33.39
CA ILE A 122 -3.86 11.40 32.61
C ILE A 122 -2.98 10.18 32.94
N GLU A 123 -2.81 9.85 34.22
CA GLU A 123 -2.02 8.70 34.65
C GLU A 123 -2.56 7.38 34.06
N LYS A 124 -3.88 7.14 34.14
CA LYS A 124 -4.51 5.98 33.52
C LYS A 124 -4.42 5.97 31.99
N ALA A 125 -4.49 7.15 31.35
CA ALA A 125 -4.32 7.23 29.90
C ALA A 125 -2.88 6.84 29.49
N VAL A 126 -1.89 7.29 30.24
CA VAL A 126 -0.47 6.92 30.02
C VAL A 126 -0.25 5.43 30.26
N GLU A 127 -0.77 4.87 31.36
CA GLU A 127 -0.73 3.44 31.66
C GLU A 127 -1.34 2.63 30.51
N GLY A 128 -2.54 3.00 30.05
CA GLY A 128 -3.21 2.37 28.93
C GLY A 128 -2.39 2.45 27.62
N CYS A 129 -1.70 3.58 27.38
CA CYS A 129 -0.79 3.68 26.23
C CYS A 129 0.40 2.74 26.35
N ILE A 130 1.03 2.64 27.55
CA ILE A 130 2.14 1.73 27.80
C ILE A 130 1.71 0.27 27.66
N GLU A 131 0.54 -0.06 28.18
CA GLU A 131 -0.03 -1.40 28.06
C GLU A 131 -0.30 -1.76 26.59
N ASN A 132 -0.88 -0.83 25.81
CA ASN A 132 -1.09 -1.02 24.37
C ASN A 132 0.23 -1.18 23.59
N LEU A 133 1.32 -0.55 24.02
CA LEU A 133 2.65 -0.75 23.41
C LEU A 133 3.25 -2.13 23.72
N LYS A 134 2.91 -2.73 24.84
CA LYS A 134 3.37 -4.08 25.27
C LYS A 134 2.50 -5.20 24.72
N ASN A 135 1.24 -4.93 24.47
CA ASN A 135 0.25 -5.89 24.02
C ASN A 135 0.19 -6.01 22.49
N SER A 136 -0.57 -6.98 22.01
CA SER A 136 -0.89 -7.13 20.59
C SER A 136 -1.62 -5.90 20.05
N ILE A 137 -1.53 -5.69 18.74
CA ILE A 137 -2.26 -4.61 18.03
C ILE A 137 -3.74 -4.64 18.42
N PRO A 138 -4.35 -3.51 18.82
CA PRO A 138 -5.77 -3.45 19.18
C PRO A 138 -6.66 -3.94 18.03
N ASN A 139 -7.72 -4.66 18.37
CA ASN A 139 -8.70 -5.10 17.39
C ASN A 139 -9.33 -3.93 16.66
N CYS A 140 -9.64 -4.12 15.39
CA CYS A 140 -10.37 -3.14 14.60
C CYS A 140 -11.74 -2.85 15.21
N LEU A 141 -12.17 -1.59 15.13
CA LEU A 141 -13.52 -1.21 15.48
C LEU A 141 -14.51 -1.90 14.53
N VAL A 142 -15.62 -2.37 15.08
CA VAL A 142 -16.71 -2.98 14.31
C VAL A 142 -17.73 -1.91 13.97
N ASP A 143 -18.04 -1.74 12.69
CA ASP A 143 -19.06 -0.83 12.15
C ASP A 143 -19.08 0.57 12.77
N SER A 144 -17.92 1.14 13.00
CA SER A 144 -17.78 2.45 13.64
C SER A 144 -17.79 3.59 12.61
N GLU A 145 -18.63 4.59 12.82
CA GLU A 145 -18.65 5.80 12.00
C GLU A 145 -17.31 6.57 12.01
N LYS A 146 -16.52 6.41 13.07
CA LYS A 146 -15.17 7.00 13.18
C LYS A 146 -14.24 6.53 12.07
N CYS A 147 -14.42 5.31 11.56
CA CYS A 147 -13.59 4.74 10.52
C CYS A 147 -13.76 5.43 9.16
N VAL A 148 -14.93 6.02 8.88
CA VAL A 148 -15.22 6.67 7.59
C VAL A 148 -14.29 7.84 7.30
N ARG A 149 -13.93 8.61 8.32
CA ARG A 149 -13.06 9.79 8.21
C ARG A 149 -11.65 9.56 8.77
N CYS A 150 -11.34 8.33 9.13
CA CYS A 150 -10.05 8.00 9.74
C CYS A 150 -8.95 7.98 8.68
N SER A 151 -7.88 8.76 8.88
CA SER A 151 -6.71 8.77 7.99
C SER A 151 -5.96 7.42 7.95
N LEU A 152 -6.17 6.56 8.95
CA LEU A 152 -5.57 5.22 9.04
C LEU A 152 -6.45 4.13 8.42
N ASN A 153 -7.63 4.45 7.88
CA ASN A 153 -8.57 3.46 7.33
C ASN A 153 -7.88 2.51 6.32
N TRP A 154 -7.10 3.05 5.37
CA TRP A 154 -6.36 2.26 4.39
C TRP A 154 -5.25 1.37 4.97
N VAL A 155 -4.76 1.66 6.18
CA VAL A 155 -3.77 0.84 6.90
C VAL A 155 -4.45 -0.16 7.82
N CYS A 156 -5.49 0.28 8.52
CA CYS A 156 -6.25 -0.51 9.48
C CYS A 156 -7.11 -1.57 8.79
N LEU A 157 -7.81 -1.22 7.71
CA LEU A 157 -8.74 -2.09 6.97
C LEU A 157 -9.84 -2.69 7.87
N PRO A 158 -10.60 -1.85 8.63
CA PRO A 158 -11.50 -2.37 9.66
C PRO A 158 -12.63 -3.23 9.10
N ASP A 159 -13.24 -2.84 7.98
CA ASP A 159 -14.36 -3.56 7.39
C ASP A 159 -13.88 -4.89 6.78
N GLU A 160 -12.74 -4.87 6.08
CA GLU A 160 -12.14 -6.06 5.47
C GLU A 160 -11.73 -7.08 6.53
N ILE A 161 -11.06 -6.65 7.61
CA ILE A 161 -10.67 -7.53 8.72
C ILE A 161 -11.90 -8.14 9.38
N ASN A 162 -12.92 -7.34 9.68
CA ASN A 162 -14.12 -7.83 10.32
C ASN A 162 -14.86 -8.87 9.44
N ILE A 163 -14.95 -8.65 8.12
CA ILE A 163 -15.52 -9.62 7.18
C ILE A 163 -14.69 -10.90 7.12
N MET A 164 -13.36 -10.78 7.00
CA MET A 164 -12.47 -11.95 6.96
C MET A 164 -12.55 -12.76 8.26
N ASN A 165 -12.87 -12.12 9.39
CA ASN A 165 -13.13 -12.74 10.68
C ASN A 165 -14.63 -13.10 10.90
N ARG A 166 -15.40 -13.20 9.80
CA ARG A 166 -16.82 -13.63 9.78
C ARG A 166 -17.77 -12.78 10.62
N LYS A 167 -17.44 -11.50 10.85
CA LYS A 167 -18.36 -10.55 11.47
C LYS A 167 -19.26 -9.96 10.41
N THR A 168 -20.52 -9.75 10.74
CA THR A 168 -21.48 -9.08 9.87
C THR A 168 -21.23 -7.58 9.93
N VAL A 169 -20.64 -7.03 8.89
CA VAL A 169 -20.42 -5.59 8.70
C VAL A 169 -20.73 -5.22 7.27
N GLU A 170 -21.21 -4.01 7.05
CA GLU A 170 -21.36 -3.44 5.73
C GLU A 170 -20.04 -2.85 5.26
N THR A 171 -19.55 -3.28 4.09
CA THR A 171 -18.30 -2.74 3.54
C THR A 171 -18.49 -1.33 3.03
N ARG A 172 -17.73 -0.43 3.59
CA ARG A 172 -17.66 0.95 3.14
C ARG A 172 -16.59 1.11 2.07
N ARG A 173 -16.78 2.10 1.19
CA ARG A 173 -15.80 2.38 0.15
C ARG A 173 -14.45 2.75 0.76
N LEU A 174 -13.38 2.04 0.39
CA LEU A 174 -12.02 2.44 0.71
C LEU A 174 -11.67 3.75 -0.02
N TYR A 175 -11.20 4.71 0.75
CA TYR A 175 -10.59 5.93 0.22
C TYR A 175 -9.10 5.87 0.49
N PRO A 176 -8.27 5.44 -0.47
CA PRO A 176 -6.83 5.54 -0.32
C PRO A 176 -6.43 7.00 -0.23
N GLY A 177 -5.51 7.33 0.65
CA GLY A 177 -5.12 8.69 0.98
C GLY A 177 -4.45 9.49 -0.15
N ARG A 178 -4.14 8.84 -1.29
CA ARG A 178 -3.63 9.48 -2.50
C ARG A 178 -4.29 8.87 -3.73
N PRO A 179 -4.60 9.69 -4.77
CA PRO A 179 -4.94 9.16 -6.09
C PRO A 179 -3.75 8.34 -6.62
N ASP A 180 -4.02 7.34 -7.46
CA ASP A 180 -2.97 6.57 -8.12
C ASP A 180 -2.15 7.54 -8.99
N GLY A 181 -0.88 7.76 -8.65
CA GLY A 181 0.05 8.51 -9.47
C GLY A 181 0.42 7.71 -10.72
N SER A 182 0.86 8.41 -11.75
CA SER A 182 1.31 7.76 -12.99
C SER A 182 2.72 7.19 -12.84
N VAL A 183 3.00 6.11 -13.56
CA VAL A 183 4.35 5.56 -13.66
C VAL A 183 5.06 6.17 -14.86
N LEU A 184 6.21 6.81 -14.62
CA LEU A 184 7.04 7.37 -15.68
C LEU A 184 7.99 6.30 -16.25
N TYR A 185 7.77 5.91 -17.50
CA TYR A 185 8.61 4.97 -18.22
C TYR A 185 9.60 5.66 -19.12
N VAL A 186 10.89 5.47 -18.89
CA VAL A 186 11.96 5.99 -19.75
C VAL A 186 12.67 4.84 -20.41
N VAL A 187 12.35 4.61 -21.69
CA VAL A 187 12.77 3.41 -22.45
C VAL A 187 13.85 3.71 -23.49
N LYS A 188 14.12 4.97 -23.82
CA LYS A 188 15.15 5.33 -24.81
C LYS A 188 16.51 5.44 -24.14
N VAL A 189 17.45 4.65 -24.62
CA VAL A 189 18.83 4.65 -24.13
C VAL A 189 19.47 6.03 -24.33
N GLY A 190 20.28 6.47 -23.36
CA GLY A 190 20.92 7.79 -23.37
C GLY A 190 20.03 8.92 -22.80
N SER A 191 18.80 8.61 -22.39
CA SER A 191 17.94 9.60 -21.72
C SER A 191 18.44 9.93 -20.32
N LYS A 192 18.12 11.17 -19.86
CA LYS A 192 18.46 11.67 -18.54
C LYS A 192 17.25 12.31 -17.88
N ILE A 193 17.02 12.01 -16.62
CA ILE A 193 16.00 12.63 -15.77
C ILE A 193 16.68 13.57 -14.78
N SER A 194 16.18 14.80 -14.68
CA SER A 194 16.61 15.80 -13.69
C SER A 194 15.40 16.45 -13.04
N LYS A 195 15.62 17.19 -11.94
CA LYS A 195 14.60 18.02 -11.27
C LYS A 195 14.81 19.47 -11.62
N SER A 196 13.73 20.22 -11.87
CA SER A 196 13.72 21.66 -11.98
C SER A 196 12.41 22.20 -11.39
N GLY A 197 12.49 22.96 -10.30
CA GLY A 197 11.32 23.38 -9.53
C GLY A 197 10.49 22.16 -9.09
N GLU A 198 9.18 22.23 -9.33
CA GLU A 198 8.20 21.18 -9.02
C GLU A 198 7.99 20.18 -10.17
N CYS A 199 9.00 20.04 -11.05
CA CYS A 199 8.90 19.18 -12.22
C CYS A 199 10.11 18.27 -12.40
N TYR A 200 9.88 17.08 -12.94
CA TYR A 200 10.89 16.24 -13.58
C TYR A 200 11.08 16.70 -15.02
N ILE A 201 12.32 16.86 -15.43
CA ILE A 201 12.71 17.13 -16.81
C ILE A 201 13.33 15.89 -17.40
N VAL A 202 12.66 15.32 -18.40
CA VAL A 202 13.15 14.17 -19.15
C VAL A 202 13.81 14.65 -20.43
N HIS A 203 15.11 14.53 -20.53
CA HIS A 203 15.89 14.77 -21.72
C HIS A 203 16.15 13.47 -22.46
N THR A 204 15.61 13.35 -23.66
CA THR A 204 15.76 12.17 -24.53
C THR A 204 16.63 12.58 -25.73
N PRO A 205 17.63 11.78 -26.13
CA PRO A 205 18.42 12.10 -27.33
C PRO A 205 17.52 12.29 -28.55
N ASP A 206 17.79 13.33 -29.33
CA ASP A 206 17.07 13.68 -30.58
C ASP A 206 15.58 14.00 -30.42
N GLU A 207 15.10 14.28 -29.20
CA GLU A 207 13.73 14.70 -28.91
C GLU A 207 13.73 15.96 -28.05
N GLU A 208 12.62 16.71 -28.09
CA GLU A 208 12.39 17.85 -27.18
C GLU A 208 12.32 17.39 -25.72
N LYS A 209 12.76 18.26 -24.81
CA LYS A 209 12.66 18.04 -23.37
C LYS A 209 11.20 17.97 -22.97
N ARG A 210 10.86 16.98 -22.14
CA ARG A 210 9.53 16.84 -21.57
C ARG A 210 9.54 17.22 -20.10
N THR A 211 8.60 18.06 -19.73
CA THR A 211 8.39 18.52 -18.36
C THR A 211 7.18 17.80 -17.76
N ILE A 212 7.34 17.17 -16.59
CA ILE A 212 6.32 16.37 -15.92
C ILE A 212 6.21 16.82 -14.47
N PRO A 213 5.04 17.24 -13.98
CA PRO A 213 4.87 17.63 -12.57
C PRO A 213 5.22 16.47 -11.63
N ILE A 214 5.97 16.76 -10.57
CA ILE A 214 6.40 15.74 -9.57
C ILE A 214 5.20 15.06 -8.94
N LYS A 215 4.15 15.82 -8.63
CA LYS A 215 2.92 15.32 -7.99
C LYS A 215 2.19 14.24 -8.80
N ASP A 216 2.40 14.19 -10.13
CA ASP A 216 1.75 13.26 -11.05
C ASP A 216 2.54 11.95 -11.21
N VAL A 217 3.77 11.87 -10.63
CA VAL A 217 4.66 10.70 -10.77
C VAL A 217 4.75 9.95 -9.45
N GLU A 218 4.24 8.73 -9.44
CA GLU A 218 4.36 7.82 -8.30
C GLU A 218 5.67 7.01 -8.35
N HIS A 219 6.00 6.47 -9.52
CA HIS A 219 7.21 5.66 -9.71
C HIS A 219 7.91 6.02 -11.02
N ILE A 220 9.21 5.76 -11.08
CA ILE A 220 10.01 5.91 -12.30
C ILE A 220 10.60 4.56 -12.69
N CYS A 221 10.45 4.17 -13.96
CA CYS A 221 11.02 2.95 -14.54
C CYS A 221 12.05 3.29 -15.59
N LEU A 222 13.29 2.90 -15.37
CA LEU A 222 14.44 3.15 -16.24
C LEU A 222 14.81 1.87 -16.99
N PHE A 223 14.89 1.92 -18.34
CA PHE A 223 15.18 0.77 -19.17
C PHE A 223 16.52 0.93 -19.90
N GLY A 224 17.49 0.09 -19.52
CA GLY A 224 18.83 0.13 -20.08
C GLY A 224 19.66 1.31 -19.56
N ASN A 225 20.52 1.89 -20.40
CA ASN A 225 21.40 2.98 -20.01
C ASN A 225 20.63 4.33 -19.99
N VAL A 226 19.90 4.58 -18.91
CA VAL A 226 19.17 5.83 -18.62
C VAL A 226 19.70 6.38 -17.29
N GLN A 227 19.90 7.69 -17.23
CA GLN A 227 20.41 8.38 -16.04
C GLN A 227 19.30 9.10 -15.27
N ILE A 228 19.43 9.14 -13.95
CA ILE A 228 18.63 9.98 -13.07
C ILE A 228 19.55 10.77 -12.15
N THR A 229 19.31 12.06 -11.96
CA THR A 229 20.09 12.87 -11.03
C THR A 229 19.72 12.54 -9.59
N THR A 230 20.67 12.69 -8.67
CA THR A 230 20.45 12.44 -7.23
C THR A 230 19.30 13.30 -6.68
N GLN A 231 19.15 14.54 -7.13
CA GLN A 231 18.08 15.43 -6.70
C GLN A 231 16.70 14.90 -7.14
N ALA A 232 16.57 14.43 -8.38
CA ALA A 232 15.33 13.85 -8.89
C ALA A 232 14.98 12.54 -8.17
N LEU A 233 16.01 11.72 -7.87
CA LEU A 233 15.86 10.47 -7.13
C LEU A 233 15.37 10.72 -5.70
N ILE A 234 16.06 11.60 -4.94
CA ILE A 234 15.72 11.90 -3.55
C ILE A 234 14.32 12.50 -3.45
N GLU A 235 13.94 13.39 -4.35
CA GLU A 235 12.59 13.96 -4.38
C GLU A 235 11.51 12.88 -4.54
N LEU A 236 11.69 11.96 -5.51
CA LEU A 236 10.75 10.86 -5.71
C LEU A 236 10.62 9.98 -4.47
N VAL A 237 11.75 9.62 -3.89
CA VAL A 237 11.83 8.71 -2.74
C VAL A 237 11.24 9.36 -1.48
N ASN A 238 11.46 10.65 -1.24
CA ASN A 238 10.86 11.40 -0.13
C ASN A 238 9.33 11.51 -0.25
N ASN A 239 8.82 11.53 -1.48
CA ASN A 239 7.39 11.49 -1.76
C ASN A 239 6.78 10.07 -1.71
N GLY A 240 7.56 9.07 -1.28
CA GLY A 240 7.13 7.68 -1.13
C GLY A 240 7.15 6.88 -2.45
N GLY A 241 7.71 7.45 -3.52
CA GLY A 241 7.91 6.76 -4.79
C GLY A 241 9.16 5.87 -4.79
N ALA A 242 9.34 5.14 -5.89
CA ALA A 242 10.52 4.30 -6.11
C ALA A 242 11.03 4.39 -7.55
N VAL A 243 12.33 4.21 -7.74
CA VAL A 243 12.95 4.03 -9.05
C VAL A 243 13.22 2.55 -9.27
N PHE A 244 12.73 2.02 -10.38
CA PHE A 244 12.95 0.64 -10.80
C PHE A 244 13.87 0.61 -12.01
N TYR A 245 14.90 -0.22 -11.95
CA TYR A 245 15.89 -0.36 -12.99
C TYR A 245 15.69 -1.68 -13.75
N PHE A 246 15.63 -1.58 -15.07
CA PHE A 246 15.45 -2.72 -15.96
C PHE A 246 16.54 -2.75 -17.01
N THR A 247 16.89 -3.94 -17.48
CA THR A 247 17.67 -4.05 -18.72
C THR A 247 16.89 -3.47 -19.90
N SER A 248 17.54 -3.18 -21.02
CA SER A 248 16.84 -2.78 -22.25
C SER A 248 15.84 -3.83 -22.74
N GLY A 249 16.03 -5.09 -22.37
CA GLY A 249 15.12 -6.22 -22.64
C GLY A 249 13.92 -6.31 -21.70
N GLY A 250 13.87 -5.47 -20.63
CA GLY A 250 12.79 -5.44 -19.66
C GLY A 250 12.98 -6.34 -18.44
N TRP A 251 14.20 -6.87 -18.18
CA TRP A 251 14.47 -7.64 -16.97
C TRP A 251 14.71 -6.71 -15.79
N PHE A 252 14.00 -6.95 -14.68
CA PHE A 252 14.21 -6.24 -13.42
C PHE A 252 15.63 -6.50 -12.90
N GLN A 253 16.35 -5.44 -12.53
CA GLN A 253 17.72 -5.48 -12.02
C GLN A 253 17.83 -5.01 -10.58
N ALA A 254 17.22 -3.86 -10.27
CA ALA A 254 17.35 -3.22 -8.97
C ALA A 254 16.20 -2.23 -8.74
N MET A 255 16.08 -1.75 -7.50
CA MET A 255 15.24 -0.61 -7.17
C MET A 255 15.89 0.28 -6.12
N THR A 256 15.51 1.56 -6.14
CA THR A 256 15.83 2.52 -5.08
C THR A 256 14.55 3.05 -4.49
N TYR A 257 14.44 2.98 -3.17
CA TYR A 257 13.31 3.49 -2.39
C TYR A 257 13.78 3.96 -1.02
N ALA A 258 13.00 4.81 -0.35
CA ALA A 258 13.28 5.16 1.03
C ALA A 258 13.01 3.96 1.96
N PRO A 259 13.60 3.91 3.16
CA PRO A 259 13.16 3.01 4.22
C PRO A 259 11.73 3.42 4.64
N ILE A 260 10.75 3.01 3.81
CA ILE A 260 9.37 3.53 3.81
C ILE A 260 8.60 3.11 5.05
N THR A 261 8.95 1.97 5.66
CA THR A 261 8.12 1.44 6.73
C THR A 261 8.84 1.45 8.07
N LYS A 262 8.24 2.15 9.00
CA LYS A 262 8.60 2.08 10.42
C LYS A 262 8.10 0.79 11.09
N ASN A 263 7.34 -0.06 10.37
CA ASN A 263 6.74 -1.28 10.91
C ASN A 263 7.67 -2.48 10.76
N ILE A 264 8.72 -2.51 11.56
CA ILE A 264 9.67 -3.63 11.60
C ILE A 264 9.02 -4.91 12.14
N ASN A 265 8.01 -4.79 13.02
CA ASN A 265 7.34 -5.93 13.64
C ASN A 265 6.66 -6.83 12.60
N GLN A 266 6.11 -6.27 11.54
CA GLN A 266 5.50 -7.05 10.46
C GLN A 266 6.53 -7.90 9.71
N ARG A 267 7.74 -7.38 9.50
CA ARG A 267 8.86 -8.12 8.89
C ARG A 267 9.33 -9.24 9.81
N ILE A 268 9.48 -8.98 11.10
CA ILE A 268 9.84 -10.01 12.09
C ILE A 268 8.80 -11.14 12.06
N LYS A 269 7.51 -10.82 12.10
CA LYS A 269 6.43 -11.81 12.02
C LYS A 269 6.42 -12.58 10.70
N GLN A 270 6.77 -11.93 9.59
CA GLN A 270 6.93 -12.62 8.31
C GLN A 270 8.03 -13.69 8.40
N PHE A 271 9.22 -13.37 8.95
CA PHE A 271 10.30 -14.34 9.11
C PHE A 271 9.90 -15.50 10.01
N GLU A 272 9.26 -15.22 11.15
CA GLU A 272 8.75 -16.25 12.07
C GLU A 272 7.75 -17.19 11.36
N LYS A 273 6.72 -16.64 10.71
CA LYS A 273 5.66 -17.41 10.05
C LYS A 273 6.15 -18.18 8.83
N PHE A 274 7.12 -17.63 8.08
CA PHE A 274 7.65 -18.32 6.91
C PHE A 274 8.68 -19.40 7.23
N SER A 275 9.06 -19.53 8.49
CA SER A 275 9.79 -20.70 9.02
C SER A 275 8.85 -21.87 9.37
N ASP A 276 7.54 -21.64 9.44
CA ASP A 276 6.54 -22.66 9.68
C ASP A 276 6.08 -23.30 8.35
N GLU A 277 6.42 -24.57 8.15
CA GLU A 277 6.09 -25.33 6.94
C GLU A 277 4.59 -25.48 6.72
N LEU A 278 3.78 -25.64 7.78
CA LEU A 278 2.33 -25.78 7.67
C LEU A 278 1.70 -24.44 7.24
N PHE A 279 2.17 -23.34 7.79
CA PHE A 279 1.76 -22.01 7.36
C PHE A 279 2.12 -21.77 5.88
N CYS A 280 3.35 -22.07 5.49
CA CYS A 280 3.82 -21.95 4.12
C CYS A 280 3.00 -22.82 3.15
N LEU A 281 2.69 -24.06 3.53
CA LEU A 281 1.84 -24.95 2.74
C LEU A 281 0.45 -24.33 2.52
N LYS A 282 -0.20 -23.86 3.60
CA LYS A 282 -1.54 -23.23 3.54
C LYS A 282 -1.56 -22.04 2.59
N VAL A 283 -0.59 -21.14 2.67
CA VAL A 283 -0.50 -19.98 1.77
C VAL A 283 -0.22 -20.42 0.34
N THR A 284 0.72 -21.36 0.14
CA THR A 284 1.08 -21.90 -1.18
C THR A 284 -0.13 -22.52 -1.89
N GLN A 285 -0.91 -23.34 -1.19
CA GLN A 285 -2.14 -23.94 -1.73
C GLN A 285 -3.11 -22.84 -2.23
N LYS A 286 -3.39 -21.83 -1.39
CA LYS A 286 -4.29 -20.73 -1.75
C LYS A 286 -3.81 -19.95 -2.98
N LEU A 287 -2.53 -19.61 -3.08
CA LEU A 287 -1.94 -18.89 -4.21
C LEU A 287 -2.01 -19.71 -5.50
N VAL A 288 -1.65 -20.99 -5.46
CA VAL A 288 -1.64 -21.86 -6.65
C VAL A 288 -3.06 -22.17 -7.12
N ILE A 289 -4.00 -22.44 -6.19
CA ILE A 289 -5.42 -22.62 -6.51
C ILE A 289 -5.98 -21.38 -7.19
N ALA A 290 -5.70 -20.18 -6.67
CA ALA A 290 -6.16 -18.93 -7.26
C ALA A 290 -5.57 -18.73 -8.67
N LYS A 291 -4.28 -19.00 -8.87
CA LYS A 291 -3.62 -18.97 -10.18
C LYS A 291 -4.35 -19.87 -11.19
N ILE A 292 -4.51 -21.16 -10.85
CA ILE A 292 -5.12 -22.14 -11.77
C ILE A 292 -6.60 -21.80 -12.04
N SER A 293 -7.31 -21.31 -11.02
CA SER A 293 -8.70 -20.86 -11.16
C SER A 293 -8.80 -19.68 -12.14
N ASN A 294 -7.90 -18.72 -12.04
CA ASN A 294 -7.85 -17.58 -12.96
C ASN A 294 -7.41 -17.98 -14.37
N GLN A 295 -6.46 -18.91 -14.52
CA GLN A 295 -6.08 -19.51 -15.80
C GLN A 295 -7.30 -20.21 -16.46
N ARG A 296 -8.01 -21.04 -15.69
CA ARG A 296 -9.22 -21.70 -16.13
C ARG A 296 -10.30 -20.71 -16.56
N THR A 297 -10.48 -19.63 -15.83
CA THR A 297 -11.44 -18.55 -16.16
C THR A 297 -11.05 -17.85 -17.46
N LEU A 298 -9.76 -17.52 -17.66
CA LEU A 298 -9.27 -16.92 -18.89
C LEU A 298 -9.54 -17.82 -20.11
N LEU A 299 -9.19 -19.11 -20.03
CA LEU A 299 -9.45 -20.08 -21.08
C LEU A 299 -10.93 -20.19 -21.40
N ARG A 300 -11.79 -20.35 -20.37
CA ARG A 300 -13.25 -20.50 -20.52
C ARG A 300 -13.90 -19.31 -21.22
N ARG A 301 -13.50 -18.08 -20.83
CA ARG A 301 -14.07 -16.85 -21.38
C ARG A 301 -13.66 -16.56 -22.82
N ASN A 302 -12.51 -17.09 -23.24
CA ASN A 302 -11.96 -16.81 -24.57
C ASN A 302 -11.93 -18.04 -25.47
N LYS A 303 -12.63 -19.11 -25.11
CA LYS A 303 -12.65 -20.36 -25.90
C LYS A 303 -13.20 -20.10 -27.30
N LYS A 304 -12.49 -20.58 -28.31
CA LYS A 304 -12.87 -20.54 -29.73
C LYS A 304 -13.08 -21.96 -30.32
N MET A 305 -12.70 -22.95 -29.54
CA MET A 305 -12.90 -24.38 -29.87
C MET A 305 -13.24 -25.13 -28.58
N ASP A 306 -13.58 -26.39 -28.69
CA ASP A 306 -13.86 -27.21 -27.51
C ASP A 306 -12.56 -27.52 -26.75
N ILE A 307 -12.55 -27.10 -25.49
CA ILE A 307 -11.47 -27.28 -24.49
C ILE A 307 -12.05 -27.76 -23.15
N ASN A 308 -13.21 -28.43 -23.19
CA ASN A 308 -13.90 -28.81 -21.97
C ASN A 308 -13.08 -29.83 -21.15
N ASN A 309 -12.38 -30.75 -21.81
CA ASN A 309 -11.52 -31.72 -21.15
C ASN A 309 -10.38 -31.05 -20.37
N GLU A 310 -9.73 -30.05 -20.98
CA GLU A 310 -8.69 -29.26 -20.34
C GLU A 310 -9.22 -28.46 -19.12
N LEU A 311 -10.42 -27.86 -19.26
CA LEU A 311 -11.07 -27.14 -18.16
C LEU A 311 -11.46 -28.08 -17.01
N MET A 312 -11.89 -29.32 -17.30
CA MET A 312 -12.16 -30.33 -16.27
C MET A 312 -10.89 -30.82 -15.60
N ALA A 313 -9.83 -31.06 -16.36
CA ALA A 313 -8.53 -31.46 -15.81
C ALA A 313 -7.96 -30.39 -14.86
N LEU A 314 -7.99 -29.12 -15.24
CA LEU A 314 -7.56 -28.01 -14.36
C LEU A 314 -8.39 -27.97 -13.05
N LYS A 315 -9.71 -28.21 -13.12
CA LYS A 315 -10.55 -28.29 -11.92
C LYS A 315 -10.16 -29.47 -11.03
N LYS A 316 -9.86 -30.63 -11.63
CA LYS A 316 -9.39 -31.82 -10.88
C LYS A 316 -8.06 -31.52 -10.16
N TYR A 317 -7.14 -30.83 -10.81
CA TYR A 317 -5.86 -30.44 -10.17
C TYR A 317 -6.07 -29.48 -9.00
N ILE A 318 -6.99 -28.51 -9.12
CA ILE A 318 -7.37 -27.63 -7.98
C ILE A 318 -7.81 -28.46 -6.78
N ASN A 319 -8.73 -29.41 -6.96
CA ASN A 319 -9.23 -30.28 -5.89
C ASN A 319 -8.13 -31.20 -5.30
N SER A 320 -7.13 -31.55 -6.12
CA SER A 320 -5.99 -32.35 -5.64
C SER A 320 -5.04 -31.52 -4.80
N ILE A 321 -4.80 -30.26 -5.17
CA ILE A 321 -3.95 -29.32 -4.43
C ILE A 321 -4.48 -29.06 -3.01
N GLU A 322 -5.81 -28.99 -2.84
CA GLU A 322 -6.44 -28.84 -1.52
C GLU A 322 -6.11 -29.98 -0.55
N LYS A 323 -5.77 -31.16 -1.09
CA LYS A 323 -5.45 -32.37 -0.31
C LYS A 323 -3.96 -32.61 -0.13
N CYS A 324 -3.10 -31.78 -0.69
CA CYS A 324 -1.65 -31.90 -0.54
C CYS A 324 -1.22 -31.65 0.90
N THR A 325 -0.28 -32.44 1.40
CA THR A 325 0.27 -32.33 2.74
C THR A 325 1.66 -31.71 2.77
N ASP A 326 2.23 -31.44 1.60
CA ASP A 326 3.55 -30.84 1.42
C ASP A 326 3.61 -29.91 0.22
N ARG A 327 4.57 -28.97 0.22
CA ARG A 327 4.73 -27.97 -0.84
C ARG A 327 5.25 -28.53 -2.17
N ASP A 328 5.97 -29.66 -2.14
CA ASP A 328 6.52 -30.26 -3.37
C ASP A 328 5.42 -30.94 -4.19
N SER A 329 4.47 -31.58 -3.51
CA SER A 329 3.24 -32.09 -4.13
C SER A 329 2.43 -30.96 -4.79
N VAL A 330 2.31 -29.80 -4.12
CA VAL A 330 1.63 -28.62 -4.71
C VAL A 330 2.38 -28.13 -5.95
N ARG A 331 3.74 -28.08 -5.91
CA ARG A 331 4.56 -27.71 -7.09
C ARG A 331 4.39 -28.71 -8.24
N GLY A 332 4.26 -30.00 -7.94
CA GLY A 332 3.98 -31.03 -8.94
C GLY A 332 2.70 -30.79 -9.70
N TYR A 333 1.59 -30.54 -8.96
CA TYR A 333 0.30 -30.22 -9.57
C TYR A 333 0.31 -28.88 -10.30
N GLU A 334 1.00 -27.86 -9.77
CA GLU A 334 1.17 -26.58 -10.48
C GLU A 334 1.91 -26.79 -11.81
N GLY A 335 2.99 -27.58 -11.84
CA GLY A 335 3.75 -27.87 -13.05
C GLY A 335 2.91 -28.56 -14.13
N ILE A 336 2.11 -29.57 -13.76
CA ILE A 336 1.20 -30.24 -14.69
C ILE A 336 0.12 -29.28 -15.20
N SER A 337 -0.44 -28.47 -14.30
CA SER A 337 -1.45 -27.46 -14.66
C SER A 337 -0.86 -26.40 -15.59
N ALA A 338 0.36 -25.94 -15.35
CA ALA A 338 1.04 -24.98 -16.20
C ALA A 338 1.34 -25.55 -17.59
N LYS A 339 1.75 -26.81 -17.67
CA LYS A 339 1.97 -27.49 -18.95
C LYS A 339 0.67 -27.50 -19.76
N LEU A 340 -0.42 -28.02 -19.16
CA LEU A 340 -1.75 -28.08 -19.80
C LEU A 340 -2.25 -26.69 -20.21
N TYR A 341 -2.08 -25.69 -19.35
CA TYR A 341 -2.48 -24.32 -19.63
C TYR A 341 -1.75 -23.75 -20.86
N TRP A 342 -0.42 -23.92 -20.94
CA TRP A 342 0.38 -23.37 -22.04
C TRP A 342 0.24 -24.15 -23.34
N GLU A 343 -0.19 -25.42 -23.30
CA GLU A 343 -0.60 -26.19 -24.47
C GLU A 343 -1.97 -25.74 -24.98
N THR A 344 -2.85 -25.27 -24.06
CA THR A 344 -4.22 -24.83 -24.39
C THR A 344 -4.28 -23.34 -24.78
N TYR A 345 -3.41 -22.50 -24.22
CA TYR A 345 -3.42 -21.06 -24.44
C TYR A 345 -3.38 -20.65 -25.93
N PRO A 346 -2.59 -21.25 -26.82
CA PRO A 346 -2.62 -20.94 -28.25
C PRO A 346 -4.00 -21.21 -28.89
N LYS A 347 -4.80 -22.15 -28.38
CA LYS A 347 -6.12 -22.49 -28.90
C LYS A 347 -7.17 -21.36 -28.71
N ILE A 348 -6.92 -20.43 -27.82
CA ILE A 348 -7.80 -19.27 -27.59
C ILE A 348 -7.37 -18.01 -28.36
N LEU A 349 -6.23 -18.06 -29.06
CA LEU A 349 -5.84 -17.05 -30.02
C LEU A 349 -6.74 -17.10 -31.26
N GLY A 350 -7.06 -15.97 -31.89
CA GLY A 350 -7.90 -15.93 -33.09
C GLY A 350 -7.27 -16.67 -34.28
N THR A 351 -8.07 -17.48 -34.99
CA THR A 351 -7.64 -18.26 -36.17
C THR A 351 -7.15 -17.37 -37.32
N ASP A 352 -7.73 -16.16 -37.46
CA ASP A 352 -7.35 -15.17 -38.48
C ASP A 352 -6.07 -14.40 -38.19
N ASN A 353 -5.42 -14.68 -37.07
CA ASN A 353 -4.23 -13.96 -36.62
C ASN A 353 -2.92 -14.51 -37.21
N GLY A 354 -2.98 -15.28 -38.31
CA GLY A 354 -1.87 -15.62 -39.18
C GLY A 354 -0.63 -16.10 -38.47
N ASN A 355 0.45 -15.90 -38.35
CA ASN A 355 1.75 -16.42 -37.94
C ASN A 355 2.08 -16.41 -36.45
N TRP A 356 1.12 -16.22 -35.52
CA TRP A 356 1.40 -16.29 -34.09
C TRP A 356 1.56 -17.75 -33.63
N LYS A 357 2.79 -18.20 -33.54
CA LYS A 357 3.14 -19.55 -33.09
C LYS A 357 3.70 -19.51 -31.68
N MET A 358 3.21 -20.36 -30.79
CA MET A 358 3.75 -20.59 -29.48
C MET A 358 3.95 -22.08 -29.24
N GLN A 359 5.17 -22.50 -28.96
CA GLN A 359 5.52 -23.88 -28.59
C GLN A 359 5.81 -23.95 -27.08
N GLY A 360 4.74 -23.82 -26.30
CA GLY A 360 4.86 -23.81 -24.83
C GLY A 360 5.57 -22.56 -24.28
N ARG A 361 5.70 -22.53 -22.95
CA ARG A 361 6.30 -21.38 -22.25
C ARG A 361 7.84 -21.49 -22.21
N ASN A 362 8.51 -20.50 -22.79
CA ASN A 362 9.97 -20.37 -22.74
C ASN A 362 10.36 -18.95 -22.33
N ARG A 363 11.52 -18.77 -21.69
CA ARG A 363 11.82 -17.51 -20.99
C ARG A 363 13.17 -16.89 -21.31
N ARG A 364 14.21 -17.66 -21.53
CA ARG A 364 15.59 -17.16 -21.56
C ARG A 364 16.42 -17.86 -22.64
N PRO A 365 16.50 -17.26 -23.79
CA PRO A 365 15.72 -16.15 -24.36
C PRO A 365 14.33 -16.60 -24.82
N PRO A 366 13.35 -15.68 -25.01
CA PRO A 366 12.06 -16.03 -25.62
C PRO A 366 12.27 -16.42 -27.08
N LYS A 367 11.63 -17.55 -27.50
CA LYS A 367 11.77 -18.13 -28.83
C LYS A 367 10.65 -17.73 -29.80
N ASP A 368 9.65 -17.04 -29.30
CA ASP A 368 8.51 -16.52 -30.05
C ASP A 368 8.03 -15.18 -29.49
N ALA A 369 7.25 -14.45 -30.28
CA ALA A 369 6.77 -13.12 -29.96
C ALA A 369 5.82 -13.12 -28.77
N ILE A 370 4.99 -14.17 -28.59
CA ILE A 370 4.08 -14.32 -27.46
C ILE A 370 4.89 -14.43 -26.16
N ASN A 371 5.88 -15.30 -26.14
CA ASN A 371 6.79 -15.45 -25.00
C ASN A 371 7.59 -14.19 -24.69
N ALA A 372 7.95 -13.39 -25.70
CA ALA A 372 8.60 -12.09 -25.51
C ALA A 372 7.67 -11.10 -24.80
N MET A 373 6.41 -10.98 -25.26
CA MET A 373 5.40 -10.13 -24.62
C MET A 373 5.07 -10.58 -23.20
N LEU A 374 4.84 -11.89 -22.98
CA LEU A 374 4.58 -12.45 -21.64
C LEU A 374 5.73 -12.15 -20.67
N SER A 375 6.98 -12.35 -21.11
CA SER A 375 8.14 -12.12 -20.25
C SER A 375 8.30 -10.65 -19.86
N TYR A 376 8.07 -9.74 -20.80
CA TYR A 376 8.12 -8.30 -20.54
C TYR A 376 6.97 -7.85 -19.62
N GLY A 377 5.74 -8.29 -19.90
CA GLY A 377 4.58 -7.99 -19.07
C GLY A 377 4.72 -8.51 -17.64
N TYR A 378 5.29 -9.71 -17.45
CA TYR A 378 5.57 -10.23 -16.11
C TYR A 378 6.62 -9.43 -15.35
N SER A 379 7.58 -8.81 -16.03
CA SER A 379 8.53 -7.91 -15.36
C SER A 379 7.86 -6.63 -14.88
N LEU A 380 6.88 -6.11 -15.63
CA LEU A 380 6.07 -4.97 -15.18
C LEU A 380 5.19 -5.35 -13.98
N LEU A 381 4.52 -6.50 -14.04
CA LEU A 381 3.68 -6.98 -12.94
C LEU A 381 4.51 -7.27 -11.67
N LEU A 382 5.72 -7.82 -11.83
CA LEU A 382 6.65 -8.03 -10.73
C LEU A 382 6.98 -6.71 -10.01
N ARG A 383 7.23 -5.64 -10.76
CA ARG A 383 7.44 -4.30 -10.20
C ARG A 383 6.27 -3.85 -9.31
N ASP A 384 5.02 -4.00 -9.79
CA ASP A 384 3.84 -3.59 -9.03
C ASP A 384 3.68 -4.44 -7.76
N CYS A 385 3.96 -5.75 -7.83
CA CYS A 385 3.96 -6.62 -6.65
C CYS A 385 5.06 -6.24 -5.64
N ILE A 386 6.28 -5.93 -6.10
CA ILE A 386 7.36 -5.46 -5.24
C ILE A 386 6.96 -4.15 -4.56
N SER A 387 6.42 -3.19 -5.31
CA SER A 387 5.94 -1.91 -4.77
C SER A 387 4.87 -2.13 -3.68
N ALA A 388 3.87 -2.96 -3.97
CA ALA A 388 2.77 -3.27 -3.04
C ALA A 388 3.28 -3.89 -1.72
N ILE A 389 4.20 -4.86 -1.81
CA ILE A 389 4.79 -5.52 -0.62
C ILE A 389 5.64 -4.52 0.18
N SER A 390 6.49 -3.74 -0.49
CA SER A 390 7.38 -2.77 0.16
C SER A 390 6.60 -1.73 0.97
N GLN A 391 5.41 -1.33 0.53
CA GLN A 391 4.53 -0.40 1.25
C GLN A 391 3.96 -0.99 2.55
N THR A 392 3.96 -2.32 2.73
CA THR A 392 3.47 -2.97 3.95
C THR A 392 4.55 -3.17 5.01
N GLY A 393 5.82 -3.06 4.67
CA GLY A 393 6.96 -3.37 5.55
C GLY A 393 7.46 -4.79 5.44
N MET A 394 6.79 -5.65 4.69
CA MET A 394 7.24 -7.02 4.44
C MET A 394 8.45 -7.05 3.50
N ASP A 395 9.22 -8.12 3.59
CA ASP A 395 10.35 -8.39 2.71
C ASP A 395 9.89 -9.12 1.45
N TYR A 396 10.10 -8.52 0.29
CA TYR A 396 9.70 -9.09 -1.00
C TYR A 396 10.62 -10.23 -1.48
N LEU A 397 11.77 -10.45 -0.83
CA LEU A 397 12.71 -11.52 -1.17
C LEU A 397 12.36 -12.86 -0.49
N LEU A 398 11.71 -12.82 0.68
CA LEU A 398 11.38 -14.00 1.46
C LEU A 398 10.02 -14.59 1.04
N GLY A 399 10.02 -15.58 0.16
CA GLY A 399 8.82 -16.25 -0.38
C GLY A 399 8.35 -17.45 0.43
N VAL A 400 7.08 -17.86 0.22
CA VAL A 400 6.47 -19.07 0.78
C VAL A 400 6.40 -20.21 -0.22
N TYR A 401 6.23 -19.89 -1.50
CA TYR A 401 6.10 -20.86 -2.59
C TYR A 401 7.37 -20.96 -3.44
N HIS A 402 7.88 -19.83 -3.91
CA HIS A 402 9.13 -19.81 -4.66
C HIS A 402 10.32 -19.99 -3.73
N ILE A 403 11.27 -20.84 -4.16
CA ILE A 403 12.51 -21.07 -3.42
C ILE A 403 13.27 -19.76 -3.25
N VAL A 404 13.67 -19.46 -2.03
CA VAL A 404 14.48 -18.29 -1.70
C VAL A 404 15.89 -18.48 -2.29
N GLN A 405 16.33 -17.52 -3.08
CA GLN A 405 17.65 -17.50 -3.71
C GLN A 405 18.19 -16.05 -3.68
N PRO A 406 19.51 -15.86 -3.62
CA PRO A 406 20.12 -14.53 -3.65
C PRO A 406 19.60 -13.69 -4.83
N GLY A 407 19.10 -12.48 -4.55
CA GLY A 407 18.59 -11.55 -5.54
C GLY A 407 17.24 -11.91 -6.18
N ARG A 408 16.61 -13.02 -5.81
CA ARG A 408 15.30 -13.43 -6.31
C ARG A 408 14.18 -12.84 -5.46
N PRO A 409 13.28 -12.02 -6.01
CA PRO A 409 12.16 -11.46 -5.29
C PRO A 409 11.04 -12.51 -5.08
N ALA A 410 11.34 -13.55 -4.29
CA ALA A 410 10.54 -14.76 -4.19
C ALA A 410 9.10 -14.47 -3.73
N PHE A 411 8.90 -13.61 -2.72
CA PHE A 411 7.57 -13.29 -2.23
C PHE A 411 6.76 -12.43 -3.22
N ALA A 412 7.43 -11.52 -3.94
CA ALA A 412 6.76 -10.78 -5.01
C ALA A 412 6.33 -11.71 -6.16
N LEU A 413 7.12 -12.73 -6.47
CA LEU A 413 6.74 -13.77 -7.43
C LEU A 413 5.55 -14.61 -6.94
N ASP A 414 5.45 -14.86 -5.62
CA ASP A 414 4.34 -15.58 -5.00
C ASP A 414 3.02 -14.80 -5.15
N ILE A 415 3.01 -13.53 -4.71
CA ILE A 415 1.82 -12.65 -4.82
C ILE A 415 1.42 -12.43 -6.28
N MET A 416 2.37 -12.44 -7.19
CA MET A 416 2.11 -12.25 -8.60
C MET A 416 1.34 -13.42 -9.24
N GLU A 417 1.40 -14.65 -8.71
CA GLU A 417 0.85 -15.85 -9.35
C GLU A 417 -0.65 -15.74 -9.70
N PRO A 418 -1.55 -15.33 -8.80
CA PRO A 418 -2.96 -15.16 -9.13
C PRO A 418 -3.23 -14.10 -10.21
N TYR A 419 -2.36 -13.08 -10.32
CA TYR A 419 -2.53 -11.95 -11.23
C TYR A 419 -1.96 -12.19 -12.63
N ARG A 420 -1.07 -13.16 -12.81
CA ARG A 420 -0.50 -13.48 -14.14
C ARG A 420 -1.56 -13.67 -15.21
N PRO A 421 -2.56 -14.56 -15.02
CA PRO A 421 -3.60 -14.79 -16.03
C PRO A 421 -4.49 -13.56 -16.23
N ILE A 422 -4.83 -12.88 -15.13
CA ILE A 422 -5.78 -11.76 -15.13
C ILE A 422 -5.21 -10.53 -15.85
N ILE A 423 -3.93 -10.24 -15.64
CA ILE A 423 -3.31 -8.99 -16.11
C ILE A 423 -2.51 -9.26 -17.38
N VAL A 424 -1.48 -10.11 -17.29
CA VAL A 424 -0.51 -10.22 -18.38
C VAL A 424 -0.97 -11.16 -19.50
N ASP A 425 -1.45 -12.37 -19.16
CA ASP A 425 -1.86 -13.33 -20.19
C ASP A 425 -3.08 -12.79 -20.97
N SER A 426 -4.05 -12.19 -20.25
CA SER A 426 -5.20 -11.55 -20.89
C SER A 426 -4.81 -10.33 -21.73
N LEU A 427 -3.81 -9.56 -21.30
CA LEU A 427 -3.27 -8.44 -22.07
C LEU A 427 -2.63 -8.90 -23.37
N VAL A 428 -1.78 -9.94 -23.31
CA VAL A 428 -1.11 -10.48 -24.52
C VAL A 428 -2.14 -11.04 -25.50
N LEU A 429 -3.15 -11.74 -25.00
CA LEU A 429 -4.27 -12.21 -25.81
C LEU A 429 -4.99 -11.04 -26.51
N ARG A 430 -5.24 -9.95 -25.80
CA ARG A 430 -5.87 -8.74 -26.32
C ARG A 430 -5.01 -8.05 -27.36
N LEU A 431 -3.71 -7.87 -27.11
CA LEU A 431 -2.77 -7.25 -28.04
C LEU A 431 -2.75 -7.95 -29.40
N ILE A 432 -2.88 -9.26 -29.39
CA ILE A 432 -2.90 -10.09 -30.61
C ILE A 432 -4.27 -10.04 -31.27
N ASN A 433 -5.34 -10.33 -30.54
CA ASN A 433 -6.70 -10.45 -31.09
C ASN A 433 -7.24 -9.13 -31.65
N GLU A 434 -6.89 -7.98 -31.00
CA GLU A 434 -7.25 -6.65 -31.48
C GLU A 434 -6.22 -6.08 -32.48
N LYS A 435 -5.22 -6.88 -32.90
CA LYS A 435 -4.20 -6.50 -33.90
C LYS A 435 -3.42 -5.23 -33.50
N ILE A 436 -3.27 -4.95 -32.18
CA ILE A 436 -2.54 -3.78 -31.66
C ILE A 436 -1.04 -3.94 -31.96
N VAL A 437 -0.53 -5.19 -31.83
CA VAL A 437 0.84 -5.55 -32.21
C VAL A 437 0.79 -6.43 -33.47
N LYS A 438 1.84 -6.32 -34.31
CA LYS A 438 2.01 -7.08 -35.53
C LYS A 438 3.32 -7.85 -35.49
N ASN A 439 3.48 -8.86 -36.35
CA ASN A 439 4.73 -9.62 -36.43
C ASN A 439 5.95 -8.76 -36.74
N ASP A 440 5.77 -7.71 -37.55
CA ASP A 440 6.83 -6.74 -37.88
C ASP A 440 7.29 -5.89 -36.69
N ASP A 441 6.55 -5.90 -35.58
CA ASP A 441 6.93 -5.22 -34.32
C ASP A 441 8.02 -6.00 -33.53
N PHE A 442 8.49 -7.16 -34.07
CA PHE A 442 9.50 -8.01 -33.43
C PHE A 442 10.74 -8.17 -34.32
N ILE A 443 11.86 -8.45 -33.66
CA ILE A 443 13.14 -8.76 -34.31
C ILE A 443 13.54 -10.17 -33.90
N ASN A 444 13.80 -11.01 -34.87
CA ASN A 444 14.34 -12.33 -34.64
C ASN A 444 15.86 -12.30 -34.86
N ILE A 445 16.63 -12.60 -33.84
CA ILE A 445 18.07 -12.74 -33.87
C ILE A 445 18.48 -14.11 -33.34
N LYS A 446 19.72 -14.56 -33.57
CA LYS A 446 20.22 -15.85 -33.07
C LYS A 446 19.98 -16.05 -31.56
N ALA A 447 19.98 -14.96 -30.79
CA ALA A 447 19.75 -14.98 -29.35
C ALA A 447 18.29 -15.07 -28.92
N GLY A 448 17.32 -15.01 -29.86
CA GLY A 448 15.86 -15.06 -29.54
C GLY A 448 15.05 -13.96 -30.20
N ILE A 449 13.78 -13.87 -29.82
CA ILE A 449 12.85 -12.84 -30.34
C ILE A 449 12.70 -11.69 -29.37
N PHE A 450 12.87 -10.47 -29.89
CA PHE A 450 12.84 -9.23 -29.11
C PHE A 450 11.81 -8.26 -29.68
N MET A 451 11.16 -7.51 -28.79
CA MET A 451 10.22 -6.44 -29.18
C MET A 451 10.97 -5.18 -29.63
N LYS A 452 10.56 -4.61 -30.76
CA LYS A 452 10.99 -3.27 -31.18
C LYS A 452 10.50 -2.20 -30.16
N PRO A 453 11.09 -1.01 -30.13
CA PRO A 453 10.64 0.08 -29.24
C PRO A 453 9.16 0.43 -29.38
N THR A 454 8.61 0.36 -30.58
CA THR A 454 7.17 0.58 -30.87
C THR A 454 6.29 -0.44 -30.18
N ALA A 455 6.61 -1.73 -30.25
CA ALA A 455 5.88 -2.80 -29.57
C ALA A 455 5.94 -2.65 -28.04
N LYS A 456 7.12 -2.29 -27.49
CA LYS A 456 7.27 -2.04 -26.05
C LYS A 456 6.38 -0.89 -25.59
N LYS A 457 6.32 0.24 -26.32
CA LYS A 457 5.46 1.37 -26.00
C LYS A 457 3.98 0.96 -26.02
N LYS A 458 3.52 0.21 -27.03
CA LYS A 458 2.16 -0.31 -27.13
C LYS A 458 1.83 -1.23 -25.94
N LEU A 459 2.72 -2.16 -25.60
CA LEU A 459 2.52 -3.08 -24.47
C LEU A 459 2.45 -2.33 -23.13
N ILE A 460 3.38 -1.40 -22.87
CA ILE A 460 3.39 -0.59 -21.65
C ILE A 460 2.09 0.21 -21.54
N TYR A 461 1.68 0.89 -22.60
CA TYR A 461 0.44 1.68 -22.62
C TYR A 461 -0.79 0.83 -22.27
N MET A 462 -0.91 -0.33 -22.91
CA MET A 462 -2.02 -1.26 -22.67
C MET A 462 -1.94 -1.92 -21.29
N TYR A 463 -0.72 -2.16 -20.79
CA TYR A 463 -0.50 -2.64 -19.42
C TYR A 463 -1.00 -1.62 -18.39
N GLU A 464 -0.60 -0.35 -18.50
CA GLU A 464 -1.07 0.70 -17.59
C GLU A 464 -2.60 0.86 -17.65
N LYS A 465 -3.16 0.88 -18.86
CA LYS A 465 -4.62 0.90 -19.04
C LYS A 465 -5.29 -0.29 -18.35
N ARG A 466 -4.68 -1.50 -18.41
CA ARG A 466 -5.19 -2.67 -17.71
C ARG A 466 -5.09 -2.52 -16.19
N MET A 467 -3.99 -1.98 -15.68
CA MET A 467 -3.78 -1.75 -14.24
C MET A 467 -4.77 -0.75 -13.64
N ASP A 468 -5.25 0.20 -14.44
CA ASP A 468 -6.22 1.22 -14.03
C ASP A 468 -7.69 0.77 -14.21
N GLU A 469 -7.94 -0.38 -14.87
CA GLU A 469 -9.30 -0.92 -15.02
C GLU A 469 -9.93 -1.21 -13.65
N MET A 470 -11.13 -0.66 -13.45
CA MET A 470 -11.89 -0.82 -12.21
C MET A 470 -12.67 -2.12 -12.19
N ILE A 471 -12.41 -2.96 -11.22
CA ILE A 471 -13.12 -4.22 -10.99
C ILE A 471 -13.80 -4.24 -9.61
N THR A 472 -14.88 -5.00 -9.49
CA THR A 472 -15.54 -5.24 -8.20
C THR A 472 -14.82 -6.36 -7.46
N HIS A 473 -14.41 -6.09 -6.20
CA HIS A 473 -13.81 -7.12 -5.36
C HIS A 473 -14.85 -8.21 -5.04
N PRO A 474 -14.54 -9.50 -5.29
CA PRO A 474 -15.53 -10.57 -5.15
C PRO A 474 -16.04 -10.78 -3.71
N THR A 475 -15.22 -10.46 -2.70
CA THR A 475 -15.55 -10.60 -1.28
C THR A 475 -16.14 -9.32 -0.70
N PHE A 476 -15.56 -8.16 -1.02
CA PHE A 476 -15.91 -6.89 -0.37
C PHE A 476 -16.93 -6.04 -1.16
N GLY A 477 -17.24 -6.37 -2.41
CA GLY A 477 -18.29 -5.73 -3.20
C GLY A 477 -17.99 -4.32 -3.73
N TYR A 478 -16.97 -3.63 -3.27
CA TYR A 478 -16.58 -2.32 -3.78
C TYR A 478 -15.63 -2.42 -4.99
N ARG A 479 -15.51 -1.31 -5.75
CA ARG A 479 -14.69 -1.25 -6.97
C ARG A 479 -13.30 -0.67 -6.70
N LEU A 480 -12.27 -1.37 -7.20
CA LEU A 480 -10.86 -0.95 -7.17
C LEU A 480 -10.22 -1.16 -8.54
N SER A 481 -9.17 -0.39 -8.85
CA SER A 481 -8.26 -0.70 -9.95
C SER A 481 -7.45 -1.97 -9.64
N TYR A 482 -6.95 -2.66 -10.67
CA TYR A 482 -6.08 -3.83 -10.43
C TYR A 482 -4.83 -3.45 -9.62
N ARG A 483 -4.27 -2.27 -9.82
CA ARG A 483 -3.15 -1.75 -9.04
C ARG A 483 -3.47 -1.72 -7.54
N ARG A 484 -4.62 -1.15 -7.20
CA ARG A 484 -5.10 -1.10 -5.79
C ARG A 484 -5.50 -2.47 -5.26
N MET A 485 -5.96 -3.36 -6.12
CA MET A 485 -6.26 -4.74 -5.75
C MET A 485 -5.02 -5.48 -5.28
N ILE A 486 -3.89 -5.35 -6.00
CA ILE A 486 -2.60 -5.94 -5.60
C ILE A 486 -2.12 -5.35 -4.28
N ALA A 487 -2.26 -4.02 -4.10
CA ALA A 487 -1.89 -3.35 -2.86
C ALA A 487 -2.76 -3.80 -1.66
N LEU A 488 -4.07 -3.97 -1.88
CA LEU A 488 -4.99 -4.50 -0.87
C LEU A 488 -4.62 -5.93 -0.50
N GLU A 489 -4.37 -6.79 -1.48
CA GLU A 489 -4.00 -8.19 -1.25
C GLU A 489 -2.70 -8.32 -0.47
N ALA A 490 -1.67 -7.52 -0.78
CA ALA A 490 -0.43 -7.49 -0.01
C ALA A 490 -0.69 -7.10 1.46
N LYS A 491 -1.58 -6.14 1.71
CA LYS A 491 -1.97 -5.75 3.08
C LYS A 491 -2.74 -6.85 3.80
N LEU A 492 -3.73 -7.47 3.15
CA LEU A 492 -4.50 -8.57 3.74
C LEU A 492 -3.62 -9.76 4.08
N LEU A 493 -2.67 -10.11 3.19
CA LEU A 493 -1.69 -11.15 3.51
C LEU A 493 -0.81 -10.75 4.70
N GLY A 494 -0.41 -9.48 4.80
CA GLY A 494 0.28 -8.95 5.97
C GLY A 494 -0.55 -9.08 7.25
N LYS A 495 -1.85 -8.80 7.19
CA LYS A 495 -2.79 -8.99 8.32
C LYS A 495 -2.92 -10.46 8.71
N PHE A 496 -2.92 -11.36 7.74
CA PHE A 496 -2.92 -12.80 7.98
C PHE A 496 -1.62 -13.27 8.66
N ILE A 497 -0.47 -12.76 8.23
CA ILE A 497 0.84 -13.09 8.82
C ILE A 497 0.93 -12.66 10.29
N VAL A 498 0.39 -11.50 10.65
CA VAL A 498 0.40 -11.04 12.05
C VAL A 498 -0.76 -11.58 12.88
N GLY A 499 -1.69 -12.35 12.29
CA GLY A 499 -2.81 -13.00 12.97
C GLY A 499 -4.01 -12.09 13.23
N GLU A 500 -4.14 -10.97 12.51
CA GLU A 500 -5.33 -10.11 12.60
C GLU A 500 -6.52 -10.66 11.81
N ILE A 501 -6.30 -11.57 10.86
CA ILE A 501 -7.35 -12.31 10.14
C ILE A 501 -7.08 -13.80 10.18
N ASP A 502 -8.15 -14.61 10.25
CA ASP A 502 -8.08 -16.07 10.39
C ASP A 502 -7.80 -16.78 9.08
N GLU A 503 -8.22 -16.19 7.96
CA GLU A 503 -8.08 -16.79 6.63
C GLU A 503 -7.58 -15.76 5.61
N TYR A 504 -6.72 -16.24 4.70
CA TYR A 504 -6.29 -15.49 3.53
C TYR A 504 -6.90 -16.10 2.27
N SER A 505 -7.46 -15.26 1.41
CA SER A 505 -8.05 -15.68 0.13
C SER A 505 -7.59 -14.75 -0.99
N PRO A 506 -6.68 -15.23 -1.87
CA PRO A 506 -6.23 -14.46 -3.03
C PRO A 506 -7.37 -14.18 -4.01
N LEU A 507 -7.18 -13.17 -4.86
CA LEU A 507 -8.15 -12.80 -5.88
C LEU A 507 -8.42 -13.95 -6.87
N VAL A 508 -9.67 -14.38 -6.95
CA VAL A 508 -10.19 -15.30 -7.97
C VAL A 508 -11.30 -14.60 -8.73
N THR A 509 -11.15 -14.55 -10.06
CA THR A 509 -12.17 -13.98 -10.96
C THR A 509 -13.21 -15.02 -11.33
N ARG A 510 -14.48 -14.62 -11.47
CA ARG A 510 -15.59 -15.49 -11.84
C ARG A 510 -15.76 -15.64 -13.34
#